data_fb453d42800af0116e33944646acc623
#
_entry.id   fb453d42800af0116e33944646acc623
#
_cell.length_a   1.000
_cell.length_b   1.000
_cell.length_c   1.000
_cell.angle_alpha   90.00
_cell.angle_beta   90.00
_cell.angle_gamma   90.00
#
_symmetry.space_group_name_H-M   'P 1'
#
loop_
_entity.id
_entity.type
_entity.pdbx_description
1 polymer ?
#
loop_
_entity_poly.entity_id
_entity_poly.type
_entity_poly.pdbx_seq_one_letter_code
_entity_poly.pdbx_strand_id
1 'polypeptide(L)'
;MSKTSLLKPVENFSPVDPDELYAATVRFIAQYPYDSTNGDQRCFLNTKAEAHNPNPYQGTGGQNWDQSKAYGFRENDFTEFLPDWKGSIFHKIYENFPLPVARMRLLRLRPRTCYSIHTDGPGAFRYQIAIKTNPTAFWIYADTLDMIHIPANGHCYEFDGSRPHTFANFNKVKQREDRYHLVLNARLPD
;
A
#
# COMPACT_ATOMS: atom_id res chain seq x y z
N MET A 1 -11.12 29.93 -9.76
CA MET A 1 -10.31 29.27 -8.73
C MET A 1 -9.72 28.02 -9.34
N SER A 2 -8.39 27.96 -9.49
CA SER A 2 -7.70 26.73 -9.96
C SER A 2 -7.96 25.64 -8.93
N LYS A 3 -8.60 24.52 -9.33
CA LYS A 3 -8.64 23.33 -8.48
C LYS A 3 -7.19 22.85 -8.34
N THR A 4 -6.59 23.07 -7.19
CA THR A 4 -5.32 22.45 -6.83
C THR A 4 -5.48 20.95 -7.06
N SER A 5 -4.56 20.34 -7.80
CA SER A 5 -4.62 18.90 -8.06
C SER A 5 -4.65 18.16 -6.72
N LEU A 6 -5.68 17.34 -6.51
CA LEU A 6 -5.82 16.52 -5.31
C LEU A 6 -4.76 15.42 -5.24
N LEU A 7 -4.08 15.13 -6.36
CA LEU A 7 -2.92 14.25 -6.43
C LEU A 7 -1.67 15.06 -6.09
N LYS A 8 -1.02 14.71 -4.98
CA LYS A 8 0.24 15.31 -4.53
C LYS A 8 1.37 14.30 -4.75
N PRO A 9 2.20 14.47 -5.79
CA PRO A 9 3.38 13.62 -5.97
C PRO A 9 4.35 13.80 -4.80
N VAL A 10 5.01 12.71 -4.41
CA VAL A 10 6.05 12.75 -3.38
C VAL A 10 7.27 13.45 -3.94
N GLU A 11 7.71 14.51 -3.29
CA GLU A 11 8.92 15.25 -3.65
C GLU A 11 10.17 14.35 -3.51
N ASN A 12 11.12 14.52 -4.41
CA ASN A 12 12.37 13.74 -4.44
C ASN A 12 12.20 12.22 -4.61
N PHE A 13 11.03 11.75 -5.02
CA PHE A 13 10.82 10.37 -5.46
C PHE A 13 10.82 10.29 -6.99
N SER A 14 11.81 9.58 -7.54
CA SER A 14 11.86 9.33 -8.98
C SER A 14 10.83 8.29 -9.38
N PRO A 15 10.01 8.53 -10.43
CA PRO A 15 9.06 7.54 -10.91
C PRO A 15 9.77 6.22 -11.26
N VAL A 16 9.11 5.11 -10.96
CA VAL A 16 9.57 3.78 -11.33
C VAL A 16 8.95 3.33 -12.64
N ASP A 17 9.60 2.38 -13.31
CA ASP A 17 9.04 1.76 -14.52
C ASP A 17 7.76 0.98 -14.16
N PRO A 18 6.58 1.37 -14.69
CA PRO A 18 5.32 0.69 -14.37
C PRO A 18 5.28 -0.77 -14.86
N ASP A 19 5.93 -1.09 -15.97
CA ASP A 19 5.93 -2.44 -16.52
C ASP A 19 6.83 -3.37 -15.69
N GLU A 20 8.02 -2.90 -15.27
CA GLU A 20 8.88 -3.64 -14.34
C GLU A 20 8.15 -3.88 -13.02
N LEU A 21 7.48 -2.84 -12.49
CA LEU A 21 6.74 -2.94 -11.23
C LEU A 21 5.57 -3.93 -11.32
N TYR A 22 4.83 -3.91 -12.43
CA TYR A 22 3.74 -4.86 -12.67
C TYR A 22 4.25 -6.30 -12.80
N ALA A 23 5.30 -6.51 -13.57
CA ALA A 23 5.92 -7.84 -13.75
C ALA A 23 6.44 -8.40 -12.41
N ALA A 24 7.07 -7.56 -11.58
CA ALA A 24 7.51 -7.94 -10.24
C ALA A 24 6.32 -8.29 -9.32
N THR A 25 5.22 -7.53 -9.43
CA THR A 25 3.98 -7.79 -8.68
C THR A 25 3.38 -9.15 -9.02
N VAL A 26 3.32 -9.51 -10.30
CA VAL A 26 2.83 -10.82 -10.75
C VAL A 26 3.66 -11.95 -10.14
N ARG A 27 4.99 -11.84 -10.16
CA ARG A 27 5.89 -12.83 -9.54
C ARG A 27 5.68 -12.92 -8.02
N PHE A 28 5.55 -11.77 -7.35
CA PHE A 28 5.33 -11.71 -5.91
C PHE A 28 4.01 -12.40 -5.49
N ILE A 29 2.93 -12.15 -6.23
CA ILE A 29 1.62 -12.77 -5.98
C ILE A 29 1.65 -14.29 -6.29
N ALA A 30 2.43 -14.72 -7.27
CA ALA A 30 2.60 -16.16 -7.55
C ALA A 30 3.29 -16.89 -6.40
N GLN A 31 4.26 -16.25 -5.74
CA GLN A 31 4.96 -16.79 -4.58
C GLN A 31 4.11 -16.71 -3.30
N TYR A 32 3.35 -15.63 -3.14
CA TYR A 32 2.54 -15.35 -1.94
C TYR A 32 1.08 -15.04 -2.33
N PRO A 33 0.32 -16.07 -2.75
CA PRO A 33 -1.02 -15.87 -3.30
C PRO A 33 -2.00 -15.30 -2.28
N TYR A 34 -2.94 -14.51 -2.76
CA TYR A 34 -4.06 -14.04 -1.95
C TYR A 34 -5.07 -15.17 -1.78
N ASP A 35 -5.50 -15.38 -0.54
CA ASP A 35 -6.50 -16.38 -0.18
C ASP A 35 -7.52 -15.80 0.82
N SER A 36 -8.50 -16.63 1.21
CA SER A 36 -9.53 -16.24 2.17
C SER A 36 -9.01 -16.09 3.61
N THR A 37 -7.90 -16.75 3.94
CA THR A 37 -7.33 -16.76 5.28
C THR A 37 -6.45 -15.55 5.52
N ASN A 38 -5.60 -15.22 4.53
CA ASN A 38 -4.57 -14.20 4.66
C ASN A 38 -4.96 -12.84 4.04
N GLY A 39 -6.20 -12.75 3.49
CA GLY A 39 -6.76 -11.52 2.96
C GLY A 39 -6.04 -10.96 1.73
N ASP A 40 -6.24 -9.68 1.49
CA ASP A 40 -5.87 -8.96 0.27
C ASP A 40 -4.63 -8.07 0.42
N GLN A 41 -3.78 -8.35 1.42
CA GLN A 41 -2.55 -7.59 1.68
C GLN A 41 -1.34 -8.50 1.86
N ARG A 42 -0.16 -8.02 1.44
CA ARG A 42 1.15 -8.64 1.69
C ARG A 42 2.14 -7.55 2.10
N CYS A 43 2.99 -7.83 3.08
CA CYS A 43 3.99 -6.89 3.58
C CYS A 43 5.39 -7.29 3.09
N PHE A 44 6.17 -6.31 2.67
CA PHE A 44 7.58 -6.50 2.28
C PHE A 44 8.54 -6.37 3.47
N LEU A 45 8.05 -5.87 4.61
CA LEU A 45 8.84 -5.64 5.80
C LEU A 45 8.32 -6.50 6.96
N ASN A 46 9.24 -7.07 7.71
CA ASN A 46 8.98 -7.81 8.92
C ASN A 46 9.61 -7.10 10.14
N THR A 47 9.23 -7.52 11.33
CA THR A 47 9.92 -7.14 12.56
C THR A 47 11.22 -7.91 12.71
N LYS A 48 12.17 -7.40 13.53
CA LYS A 48 13.42 -8.13 13.83
C LYS A 48 13.20 -9.51 14.43
N ALA A 49 12.13 -9.69 15.19
CA ALA A 49 11.77 -10.97 15.78
C ALA A 49 11.46 -12.04 14.72
N GLU A 50 10.96 -11.63 13.56
CA GLU A 50 10.59 -12.52 12.45
C GLU A 50 11.66 -12.60 11.34
N ALA A 51 12.79 -11.92 11.51
CA ALA A 51 13.82 -11.86 10.45
C ALA A 51 14.41 -13.24 10.09
N HIS A 52 14.39 -14.19 11.01
CA HIS A 52 14.84 -15.55 10.81
C HIS A 52 13.79 -16.47 10.14
N ASN A 53 12.53 -16.05 10.13
CA ASN A 53 11.41 -16.73 9.47
C ASN A 53 10.50 -15.70 8.78
N PRO A 54 10.93 -15.12 7.66
CA PRO A 54 10.25 -14.03 7.00
C PRO A 54 8.82 -14.41 6.61
N ASN A 55 7.87 -13.54 6.99
CA ASN A 55 6.45 -13.77 6.81
C ASN A 55 5.79 -12.56 6.11
N PRO A 56 5.39 -12.67 4.82
CA PRO A 56 4.76 -11.56 4.09
C PRO A 56 3.35 -11.24 4.58
N TYR A 57 2.79 -12.05 5.45
CA TYR A 57 1.48 -11.82 6.06
C TYR A 57 1.55 -11.01 7.36
N GLN A 58 2.73 -10.86 7.95
CA GLN A 58 2.94 -10.01 9.12
C GLN A 58 2.71 -8.53 8.76
N GLY A 59 2.14 -7.77 9.67
CA GLY A 59 1.89 -6.33 9.45
C GLY A 59 0.84 -5.99 8.39
N THR A 60 0.10 -6.99 7.89
CA THR A 60 -1.04 -6.78 7.02
C THR A 60 -2.28 -6.35 7.82
N GLY A 61 -3.31 -5.83 7.14
CA GLY A 61 -4.54 -5.38 7.80
C GLY A 61 -5.40 -6.52 8.35
N GLY A 62 -6.47 -6.15 9.07
CA GLY A 62 -7.42 -7.10 9.66
C GLY A 62 -6.82 -7.90 10.81
N GLN A 63 -7.18 -9.17 10.92
CA GLN A 63 -6.75 -10.04 12.03
C GLN A 63 -5.23 -10.09 12.23
N ASN A 64 -4.47 -10.11 11.14
CA ASN A 64 -3.00 -10.13 11.22
C ASN A 64 -2.44 -8.86 11.88
N TRP A 65 -3.07 -7.71 11.65
CA TRP A 65 -2.68 -6.47 12.30
C TRP A 65 -3.08 -6.46 13.78
N ASP A 66 -4.27 -6.96 14.10
CA ASP A 66 -4.73 -7.07 15.49
C ASP A 66 -3.87 -8.03 16.29
N GLN A 67 -3.45 -9.15 15.69
CA GLN A 67 -2.46 -10.05 16.29
C GLN A 67 -1.12 -9.34 16.51
N SER A 68 -0.62 -8.60 15.53
CA SER A 68 0.63 -7.84 15.67
C SER A 68 0.55 -6.82 16.83
N LYS A 69 -0.58 -6.14 16.98
CA LYS A 69 -0.83 -5.25 18.13
C LYS A 69 -0.88 -6.00 19.46
N ALA A 70 -1.51 -7.17 19.49
CA ALA A 70 -1.56 -8.02 20.68
C ALA A 70 -0.16 -8.47 21.13
N TYR A 71 0.78 -8.64 20.20
CA TYR A 71 2.21 -8.89 20.49
C TYR A 71 3.01 -7.60 20.81
N GLY A 72 2.37 -6.43 20.82
CA GLY A 72 3.01 -5.16 21.12
C GLY A 72 3.80 -4.54 19.97
N PHE A 73 3.70 -5.05 18.74
CA PHE A 73 4.39 -4.47 17.59
C PHE A 73 3.78 -3.13 17.16
N ARG A 74 4.66 -2.18 16.88
CA ARG A 74 4.32 -0.86 16.33
C ARG A 74 4.69 -0.80 14.84
N GLU A 75 4.19 0.20 14.11
CA GLU A 75 4.58 0.38 12.70
C GLU A 75 6.09 0.55 12.52
N ASN A 76 6.75 1.24 13.43
CA ASN A 76 8.21 1.47 13.38
C ASN A 76 9.07 0.21 13.59
N ASP A 77 8.48 -0.89 14.07
CA ASP A 77 9.21 -2.15 14.33
C ASP A 77 9.45 -2.96 13.04
N PHE A 78 8.76 -2.62 11.96
CA PHE A 78 8.90 -3.30 10.67
C PHE A 78 10.09 -2.73 9.89
N THR A 79 11.26 -3.33 10.08
CA THR A 79 12.55 -2.84 9.56
C THR A 79 13.26 -3.83 8.63
N GLU A 80 12.88 -5.12 8.67
CA GLU A 80 13.57 -6.18 7.94
C GLU A 80 12.87 -6.47 6.62
N PHE A 81 13.52 -6.12 5.52
CA PHE A 81 13.00 -6.40 4.18
C PHE A 81 13.07 -7.91 3.88
N LEU A 82 12.03 -8.44 3.20
CA LEU A 82 11.97 -9.85 2.80
C LEU A 82 13.24 -10.25 2.04
N PRO A 83 14.02 -11.26 2.50
CA PRO A 83 15.33 -11.61 1.93
C PRO A 83 15.25 -11.97 0.45
N ASP A 84 14.26 -12.76 0.05
CA ASP A 84 14.07 -13.24 -1.33
C ASP A 84 13.74 -12.12 -2.32
N TRP A 85 13.39 -10.94 -1.81
CA TRP A 85 12.99 -9.78 -2.61
C TRP A 85 13.99 -8.63 -2.54
N LYS A 86 15.15 -8.83 -1.87
CA LYS A 86 16.27 -7.89 -1.92
C LYS A 86 16.79 -7.76 -3.36
N GLY A 87 17.11 -6.53 -3.77
CA GLY A 87 17.54 -6.22 -5.13
C GLY A 87 16.40 -6.11 -6.17
N SER A 88 15.14 -6.44 -5.81
CA SER A 88 13.99 -6.22 -6.67
C SER A 88 13.63 -4.75 -6.80
N ILE A 89 12.71 -4.42 -7.73
CA ILE A 89 12.16 -3.06 -7.83
C ILE A 89 11.50 -2.59 -6.52
N PHE A 90 10.88 -3.50 -5.74
CA PHE A 90 10.32 -3.17 -4.44
C PHE A 90 11.40 -2.77 -3.43
N HIS A 91 12.55 -3.45 -3.44
CA HIS A 91 13.67 -3.09 -2.58
C HIS A 91 14.29 -1.75 -2.99
N LYS A 92 14.43 -1.51 -4.30
CA LYS A 92 14.88 -0.21 -4.83
C LYS A 92 13.96 0.94 -4.41
N ILE A 93 12.62 0.72 -4.45
CA ILE A 93 11.64 1.70 -3.97
C ILE A 93 11.84 1.96 -2.46
N TYR A 94 12.02 0.90 -1.67
CA TYR A 94 12.25 1.01 -0.22
C TYR A 94 13.51 1.81 0.12
N GLU A 95 14.62 1.53 -0.57
CA GLU A 95 15.91 2.20 -0.33
C GLU A 95 15.93 3.66 -0.78
N ASN A 96 15.23 3.97 -1.88
CA ASN A 96 15.24 5.31 -2.48
C ASN A 96 14.03 6.16 -2.06
N PHE A 97 13.17 5.67 -1.17
CA PHE A 97 12.06 6.47 -0.68
C PHE A 97 12.61 7.61 0.21
N PRO A 98 12.15 8.87 0.00
CA PRO A 98 12.75 10.04 0.66
C PRO A 98 12.52 10.12 2.17
N LEU A 99 11.68 9.25 2.72
CA LEU A 99 11.36 9.18 4.14
C LEU A 99 11.65 7.77 4.67
N PRO A 100 12.03 7.61 5.94
CA PRO A 100 12.15 6.28 6.55
C PRO A 100 10.83 5.52 6.44
N VAL A 101 10.86 4.34 5.84
CA VAL A 101 9.67 3.51 5.63
C VAL A 101 9.43 2.62 6.84
N ALA A 102 8.20 2.63 7.34
CA ALA A 102 7.69 1.65 8.29
C ALA A 102 7.10 0.46 7.53
N ARG A 103 5.79 0.31 7.47
CA ARG A 103 5.20 -0.79 6.69
C ARG A 103 5.18 -0.46 5.20
N MET A 104 5.55 -1.43 4.38
CA MET A 104 5.44 -1.38 2.92
C MET A 104 4.61 -2.59 2.46
N ARG A 105 3.44 -2.33 1.87
CA ARG A 105 2.44 -3.37 1.61
C ARG A 105 1.96 -3.34 0.17
N LEU A 106 1.79 -4.52 -0.40
CA LEU A 106 1.04 -4.72 -1.63
C LEU A 106 -0.43 -4.95 -1.28
N LEU A 107 -1.32 -4.10 -1.76
CA LEU A 107 -2.76 -4.18 -1.56
C LEU A 107 -3.46 -4.59 -2.85
N ARG A 108 -4.33 -5.60 -2.75
CA ARG A 108 -5.33 -5.92 -3.76
C ARG A 108 -6.68 -5.35 -3.34
N LEU A 109 -7.39 -4.73 -4.27
CA LEU A 109 -8.78 -4.39 -4.09
C LEU A 109 -9.59 -5.00 -5.23
N ARG A 110 -10.44 -5.96 -4.88
CA ARG A 110 -11.27 -6.71 -5.85
C ARG A 110 -12.34 -5.80 -6.47
N PRO A 111 -12.85 -6.15 -7.65
CA PRO A 111 -14.01 -5.47 -8.22
C PRO A 111 -15.20 -5.48 -7.26
N ARG A 112 -15.97 -4.37 -7.24
CA ARG A 112 -17.16 -4.18 -6.41
C ARG A 112 -16.90 -4.26 -4.91
N THR A 113 -15.71 -3.85 -4.49
CA THR A 113 -15.38 -3.75 -3.07
C THR A 113 -14.97 -2.33 -2.71
N CYS A 114 -15.27 -1.96 -1.48
CA CYS A 114 -14.71 -0.81 -0.81
C CYS A 114 -14.34 -1.21 0.63
N TYR A 115 -13.40 -0.49 1.22
CA TYR A 115 -13.15 -0.62 2.65
C TYR A 115 -14.17 0.18 3.44
N SER A 116 -14.30 -0.11 4.75
CA SER A 116 -15.01 0.78 5.65
C SER A 116 -14.35 2.14 5.69
N ILE A 117 -15.14 3.19 5.91
CA ILE A 117 -14.59 4.53 6.18
C ILE A 117 -13.85 4.47 7.52
N HIS A 118 -12.60 4.92 7.51
CA HIS A 118 -11.73 4.92 8.69
C HIS A 118 -10.73 6.07 8.64
N THR A 119 -10.00 6.25 9.71
CA THR A 119 -8.81 7.10 9.80
C THR A 119 -7.63 6.22 10.24
N ASP A 120 -6.44 6.57 9.80
CA ASP A 120 -5.21 5.86 10.20
C ASP A 120 -4.57 6.41 11.49
N GLY A 121 -5.17 7.45 12.06
CA GLY A 121 -4.71 8.14 13.26
C GLY A 121 -4.09 9.52 12.97
N PRO A 122 -3.84 10.31 14.02
CA PRO A 122 -3.29 11.67 13.87
C PRO A 122 -1.93 11.67 13.18
N GLY A 123 -1.76 12.52 12.18
CA GLY A 123 -0.50 12.70 11.44
C GLY A 123 -0.10 11.53 10.55
N ALA A 124 -0.99 10.55 10.34
CA ALA A 124 -0.70 9.41 9.50
C ALA A 124 -0.79 9.78 8.01
N PHE A 125 0.32 9.69 7.28
CA PHE A 125 0.35 9.81 5.84
C PHE A 125 0.49 8.45 5.18
N ARG A 126 -0.17 8.29 4.04
CA ARG A 126 -0.07 7.11 3.18
C ARG A 126 0.52 7.52 1.84
N TYR A 127 1.52 6.79 1.42
CA TYR A 127 2.21 6.99 0.15
C TYR A 127 1.85 5.82 -0.75
N GLN A 128 1.36 6.13 -1.97
CA GLN A 128 0.83 5.09 -2.85
C GLN A 128 1.41 5.17 -4.25
N ILE A 129 1.82 4.02 -4.75
CA ILE A 129 2.15 3.81 -6.16
C ILE A 129 1.09 2.86 -6.72
N ALA A 130 0.29 3.34 -7.68
CA ALA A 130 -0.63 2.45 -8.38
C ALA A 130 0.15 1.55 -9.34
N ILE A 131 -0.05 0.23 -9.21
CA ILE A 131 0.60 -0.79 -10.05
C ILE A 131 -0.34 -1.19 -11.18
N LYS A 132 -1.59 -1.48 -10.82
CA LYS A 132 -2.69 -1.72 -11.75
C LYS A 132 -3.92 -1.02 -11.23
N THR A 133 -4.55 -0.24 -12.07
CA THR A 133 -5.77 0.50 -11.73
C THR A 133 -6.76 0.47 -12.89
N ASN A 134 -7.96 0.97 -12.67
CA ASN A 134 -8.98 1.16 -13.68
C ASN A 134 -9.73 2.48 -13.42
N PRO A 135 -10.45 3.05 -14.41
CA PRO A 135 -11.09 4.38 -14.29
C PRO A 135 -12.14 4.49 -13.17
N THR A 136 -12.53 3.39 -12.56
CA THR A 136 -13.54 3.35 -11.49
C THR A 136 -12.96 2.99 -10.12
N ALA A 137 -11.62 3.02 -9.99
CA ALA A 137 -10.92 2.78 -8.73
C ALA A 137 -10.44 4.10 -8.13
N PHE A 138 -10.84 4.37 -6.90
CA PHE A 138 -10.61 5.64 -6.24
C PHE A 138 -10.10 5.50 -4.81
N TRP A 139 -9.31 6.49 -4.39
CA TRP A 139 -9.24 6.95 -3.01
C TRP A 139 -10.36 7.97 -2.81
N ILE A 140 -11.08 7.90 -1.71
CA ILE A 140 -12.21 8.77 -1.41
C ILE A 140 -12.04 9.35 -0.03
N TYR A 141 -12.02 10.68 0.08
CA TYR A 141 -12.14 11.38 1.35
C TYR A 141 -13.62 11.56 1.70
N ALA A 142 -14.05 10.99 2.82
CA ALA A 142 -15.47 10.97 3.20
C ALA A 142 -15.98 12.32 3.72
N ASP A 143 -15.08 13.16 4.24
CA ASP A 143 -15.39 14.50 4.74
C ASP A 143 -15.68 15.53 3.64
N THR A 144 -15.05 15.39 2.47
CA THR A 144 -15.22 16.29 1.32
C THR A 144 -15.88 15.64 0.11
N LEU A 145 -16.04 14.31 0.13
CA LEU A 145 -16.49 13.48 -1.00
C LEU A 145 -15.57 13.58 -2.23
N ASP A 146 -14.30 13.95 -2.02
CA ASP A 146 -13.31 13.96 -3.08
C ASP A 146 -12.97 12.54 -3.51
N MET A 147 -13.19 12.24 -4.78
CA MET A 147 -12.85 10.96 -5.41
C MET A 147 -11.59 11.12 -6.27
N ILE A 148 -10.51 10.48 -5.86
CA ILE A 148 -9.20 10.65 -6.47
C ILE A 148 -8.79 9.35 -7.17
N HIS A 149 -8.70 9.38 -8.50
CA HIS A 149 -8.11 8.29 -9.28
C HIS A 149 -6.59 8.41 -9.25
N ILE A 150 -5.90 7.34 -8.86
CA ILE A 150 -4.43 7.27 -8.84
C ILE A 150 -3.97 6.53 -10.10
N PRO A 151 -3.28 7.21 -11.04
CA PRO A 151 -2.85 6.59 -12.28
C PRO A 151 -1.66 5.62 -12.06
N ALA A 152 -1.63 4.52 -12.82
CA ALA A 152 -0.51 3.57 -12.84
C ALA A 152 0.61 4.09 -13.77
N ASN A 153 1.33 5.11 -13.32
CA ASN A 153 2.35 5.84 -14.08
C ASN A 153 3.72 5.86 -13.40
N GLY A 154 3.93 5.00 -12.39
CA GLY A 154 5.18 4.88 -11.66
C GLY A 154 5.41 5.95 -10.59
N HIS A 155 4.62 7.03 -10.55
CA HIS A 155 4.74 8.05 -9.52
C HIS A 155 4.19 7.56 -8.18
N CYS A 156 4.81 8.04 -7.09
CA CYS A 156 4.29 7.92 -5.73
C CYS A 156 3.49 9.16 -5.36
N TYR A 157 2.32 8.97 -4.76
CA TYR A 157 1.43 10.05 -4.32
C TYR A 157 1.19 9.99 -2.82
N GLU A 158 1.17 11.17 -2.19
CA GLU A 158 0.91 11.34 -0.76
C GLU A 158 -0.59 11.55 -0.50
N PHE A 159 -1.09 10.92 0.56
CA PHE A 159 -2.45 11.05 1.05
C PHE A 159 -2.47 11.25 2.55
N ASP A 160 -3.33 12.15 3.01
CA ASP A 160 -3.57 12.36 4.43
C ASP A 160 -4.50 11.28 4.99
N GLY A 161 -3.91 10.28 5.64
CA GLY A 161 -4.62 9.17 6.28
C GLY A 161 -5.29 9.57 7.60
N SER A 162 -5.01 10.74 8.15
CA SER A 162 -5.69 11.23 9.35
C SER A 162 -7.14 11.68 9.08
N ARG A 163 -7.47 11.98 7.82
CA ARG A 163 -8.83 12.31 7.39
C ARG A 163 -9.67 11.05 7.19
N PRO A 164 -11.00 11.11 7.44
CA PRO A 164 -11.90 10.00 7.13
C PRO A 164 -11.83 9.63 5.65
N HIS A 165 -11.43 8.39 5.35
CA HIS A 165 -11.24 7.97 3.97
C HIS A 165 -11.61 6.49 3.75
N THR A 166 -11.75 6.12 2.48
CA THR A 166 -11.92 4.76 2.02
C THR A 166 -11.28 4.55 0.66
N PHE A 167 -11.17 3.28 0.24
CA PHE A 167 -10.79 2.87 -1.11
C PHE A 167 -11.95 2.13 -1.74
N ALA A 168 -12.22 2.41 -2.99
CA ALA A 168 -13.25 1.72 -3.74
C ALA A 168 -12.75 1.28 -5.12
N ASN A 169 -13.22 0.13 -5.56
CA ASN A 169 -13.07 -0.36 -6.92
C ASN A 169 -14.47 -0.72 -7.46
N PHE A 170 -15.08 0.21 -8.18
CA PHE A 170 -16.45 0.08 -8.71
C PHE A 170 -16.52 -0.67 -10.03
N ASN A 171 -15.45 -1.35 -10.46
CA ASN A 171 -15.40 -2.04 -11.74
C ASN A 171 -16.55 -3.05 -11.87
N LYS A 172 -17.11 -3.13 -13.09
CA LYS A 172 -18.23 -4.06 -13.39
C LYS A 172 -17.73 -5.51 -13.43
N VAL A 173 -18.58 -6.44 -13.00
CA VAL A 173 -18.27 -7.89 -12.90
C VAL A 173 -17.73 -8.50 -14.20
N LYS A 174 -18.10 -7.97 -15.35
CA LYS A 174 -17.62 -8.49 -16.65
C LYS A 174 -16.14 -8.20 -16.93
N GLN A 175 -15.57 -7.19 -16.31
CA GLN A 175 -14.16 -6.78 -16.50
C GLN A 175 -13.22 -7.23 -15.37
N ARG A 176 -13.73 -7.81 -14.30
CA ARG A 176 -13.05 -8.44 -13.14
C ARG A 176 -11.57 -8.03 -12.92
N GLU A 177 -11.30 -6.74 -13.03
CA GLU A 177 -9.93 -6.24 -12.84
C GLU A 177 -9.69 -5.84 -11.39
N ASP A 178 -8.80 -6.58 -10.76
CA ASP A 178 -8.26 -6.21 -9.46
C ASP A 178 -7.44 -4.92 -9.59
N ARG A 179 -7.53 -4.08 -8.58
CA ARG A 179 -6.62 -2.95 -8.38
C ARG A 179 -5.47 -3.41 -7.48
N TYR A 180 -4.24 -3.12 -7.89
CA TYR A 180 -3.05 -3.35 -7.10
C TYR A 180 -2.34 -2.04 -6.80
N HIS A 181 -2.05 -1.78 -5.54
CA HIS A 181 -1.29 -0.63 -5.09
C HIS A 181 -0.17 -1.06 -4.14
N LEU A 182 0.99 -0.45 -4.30
CA LEU A 182 2.02 -0.45 -3.29
C LEU A 182 1.74 0.71 -2.34
N VAL A 183 1.62 0.42 -1.06
CA VAL A 183 1.33 1.39 0.00
C VAL A 183 2.47 1.40 0.99
N LEU A 184 3.07 2.57 1.16
CA LEU A 184 4.13 2.81 2.13
C LEU A 184 3.59 3.70 3.27
N ASN A 185 4.02 3.40 4.48
CA ASN A 185 3.84 4.25 5.64
C ASN A 185 5.20 4.82 6.02
N ALA A 186 5.31 6.13 6.20
CA ALA A 186 6.51 6.69 6.80
C ALA A 186 6.58 6.32 8.30
N ARG A 187 7.80 6.21 8.82
CA ARG A 187 8.00 6.09 10.27
C ARG A 187 7.60 7.40 10.93
N LEU A 188 6.75 7.28 11.92
CA LEU A 188 6.42 8.43 12.78
C LEU A 188 7.60 8.71 13.71
N PRO A 189 7.84 9.99 14.06
CA PRO A 189 8.77 10.32 15.13
C PRO A 189 8.37 9.61 16.43
N ASP A 190 9.37 9.16 17.18
CA ASP A 190 9.16 8.56 18.50
C ASP A 190 8.62 9.59 19.51
#